data_683a81ab39f7afb37bf3008e35b78e2d
#
_entry.id   683a81ab39f7afb37bf3008e35b78e2d
#
_cell.length_a   1.000
_cell.length_b   1.000
_cell.length_c   1.000
_cell.angle_alpha   90.00
_cell.angle_beta   90.00
_cell.angle_gamma   90.00
#
_symmetry.space_group_name_H-M   'P 1'
#
loop_
_entity.id
_entity.type
_entity.pdbx_description
1 polymer ?
#
loop_
_entity_poly.entity_id
_entity_poly.type
_entity_poly.pdbx_seq_one_letter_code
_entity_poly.pdbx_strand_id
1 'polypeptide(L)'
;MQKFLPLRRPLTSGVLLGGALALAVALPARAQNELTNFTGTGRGGAINALATEYQALGVNPANLGRATGVKVGFSIFEVGASLSSRTAPRAIFNDYLFNTERQFARNANGSDVGSTAQNFIGPERQKVIDAFTGENVAVTQVDATPFAISYYHPKIGGIAINTRYRMIGSADLNKNTAEMIFAGNNAAIIRDNFDLRTNQPKAGAAIPSVAEALKGTRLQLQAVQEFNIGYGRRVLEGEGVELSVGIGYRYIRGIGILDVRSDGKTLSAYGALSPVFDANYPAAFASNPSFNQKTAEGSSAKFPSVGTGSGFDLGITATVAKKFHLSASVIDIGKMTWTANSVEVDGTQKITPFGRDPKDEGEVASPSGYLGVSTYNFWKSLKRFQINANASESPFQYKAAGKRKVDLPTRLRLGAATDLGEKFTVAADAMLPFDKELAGSYRSALVGAGVTYKAKSWLHLSTGLSGGGGYGASLPLGITFVSRSYEGGFATRDIMGYFGESNPYLSFVGGFLRFKLGVPENDM
;
A
#
# COMPACT_ATOMS: atom_id res chain seq x y z
N MET A 1 -64.21 11.76 -26.72
CA MET A 1 -63.50 10.55 -26.23
C MET A 1 -62.12 10.50 -26.89
N GLN A 2 -61.08 11.04 -26.22
CA GLN A 2 -59.71 10.89 -26.67
C GLN A 2 -58.98 9.97 -25.68
N LYS A 3 -58.49 8.85 -26.23
CA LYS A 3 -57.70 7.85 -25.47
C LYS A 3 -56.25 8.37 -25.31
N PHE A 4 -55.83 8.59 -24.10
CA PHE A 4 -54.44 8.80 -23.76
C PHE A 4 -53.68 7.46 -23.80
N LEU A 5 -52.66 7.36 -24.63
CA LEU A 5 -51.67 6.29 -24.64
C LEU A 5 -50.55 6.62 -23.61
N PRO A 6 -50.13 5.67 -22.78
CA PRO A 6 -48.98 5.90 -21.91
C PRO A 6 -47.68 5.67 -22.66
N LEU A 7 -46.87 6.73 -22.75
CA LEU A 7 -45.47 6.64 -23.19
C LEU A 7 -44.63 5.96 -22.09
N ARG A 8 -44.42 4.67 -22.20
CA ARG A 8 -43.34 3.96 -21.49
C ARG A 8 -42.11 3.96 -22.39
N ARG A 9 -41.14 4.86 -22.14
CA ARG A 9 -39.76 4.68 -22.57
C ARG A 9 -38.95 4.16 -21.41
N PRO A 10 -38.28 3.02 -21.50
CA PRO A 10 -37.29 2.59 -20.52
C PRO A 10 -36.07 3.50 -20.70
N LEU A 11 -35.77 4.31 -19.69
CA LEU A 11 -34.47 4.99 -19.59
C LEU A 11 -33.40 3.91 -19.52
N THR A 12 -32.64 3.83 -20.57
CA THR A 12 -31.63 2.81 -20.82
C THR A 12 -30.51 2.91 -19.77
N SER A 13 -30.42 1.88 -18.94
CA SER A 13 -29.35 1.61 -17.97
C SER A 13 -27.92 1.67 -18.60
N GLY A 14 -27.83 1.67 -19.92
CA GLY A 14 -26.59 1.73 -20.68
C GLY A 14 -25.89 3.10 -20.65
N VAL A 15 -26.62 4.20 -20.44
CA VAL A 15 -26.03 5.55 -20.47
C VAL A 15 -25.25 5.86 -19.20
N LEU A 16 -25.70 5.36 -18.05
CA LEU A 16 -25.00 5.54 -16.77
C LEU A 16 -23.73 4.66 -16.66
N LEU A 17 -23.75 3.46 -17.22
CA LEU A 17 -22.56 2.59 -17.27
C LEU A 17 -21.52 3.10 -18.27
N GLY A 18 -21.95 3.59 -19.44
CA GLY A 18 -21.07 4.19 -20.45
C GLY A 18 -20.39 5.47 -19.98
N GLY A 19 -21.09 6.31 -19.22
CA GLY A 19 -20.52 7.52 -18.61
C GLY A 19 -19.46 7.23 -17.52
N ALA A 20 -19.68 6.22 -16.68
CA ALA A 20 -18.71 5.81 -15.68
C ALA A 20 -17.46 5.16 -16.31
N LEU A 21 -17.61 4.39 -17.39
CA LEU A 21 -16.49 3.81 -18.14
C LEU A 21 -15.68 4.89 -18.88
N ALA A 22 -16.33 5.89 -19.47
CA ALA A 22 -15.65 6.98 -20.17
C ALA A 22 -14.86 7.90 -19.24
N LEU A 23 -15.34 8.11 -18.02
CA LEU A 23 -14.60 8.84 -16.97
C LEU A 23 -13.37 8.06 -16.46
N ALA A 24 -13.42 6.74 -16.45
CA ALA A 24 -12.32 5.90 -15.99
C ALA A 24 -11.08 5.95 -16.91
N VAL A 25 -11.27 6.22 -18.20
CA VAL A 25 -10.19 6.21 -19.21
C VAL A 25 -9.47 7.57 -19.31
N ALA A 26 -10.04 8.65 -18.81
CA ALA A 26 -9.57 10.01 -19.10
C ALA A 26 -8.65 10.65 -18.03
N LEU A 27 -8.37 9.98 -16.90
CA LEU A 27 -7.58 10.58 -15.83
C LEU A 27 -6.26 9.84 -15.61
N PRO A 28 -5.10 10.53 -15.59
CA PRO A 28 -3.83 9.94 -15.12
C PRO A 28 -3.94 9.64 -13.63
N ALA A 29 -3.81 8.39 -13.30
CA ALA A 29 -4.37 7.88 -12.08
C ALA A 29 -3.38 7.09 -11.20
N ARG A 30 -3.45 7.24 -9.86
CA ARG A 30 -2.57 6.60 -8.87
C ARG A 30 -3.35 6.22 -7.60
N ALA A 31 -3.51 4.91 -7.25
CA ALA A 31 -4.34 4.47 -6.11
C ALA A 31 -3.95 3.23 -5.34
N GLN A 32 -4.58 3.11 -4.17
CA GLN A 32 -4.57 1.94 -3.31
C GLN A 32 -6.00 1.53 -2.91
N ASN A 33 -6.29 0.21 -2.92
CA ASN A 33 -7.54 -0.38 -2.43
C ASN A 33 -7.28 -1.35 -1.28
N GLU A 34 -8.31 -1.65 -0.49
CA GLU A 34 -8.26 -2.75 0.47
C GLU A 34 -7.90 -4.06 -0.22
N LEU A 35 -6.80 -4.68 0.22
CA LEU A 35 -6.33 -5.96 -0.32
C LEU A 35 -6.82 -7.16 0.48
N THR A 36 -7.62 -6.98 1.53
CA THR A 36 -8.19 -8.11 2.28
C THR A 36 -9.52 -8.60 1.72
N ASN A 37 -10.06 -7.96 0.68
CA ASN A 37 -11.31 -8.37 0.06
C ASN A 37 -11.07 -8.88 -1.36
N PHE A 38 -10.97 -10.22 -1.52
CA PHE A 38 -10.72 -10.84 -2.81
C PHE A 38 -11.85 -10.62 -3.81
N THR A 39 -13.13 -10.60 -3.36
CA THR A 39 -14.26 -10.38 -4.27
C THR A 39 -14.26 -8.95 -4.83
N GLY A 40 -13.98 -7.96 -4.00
CA GLY A 40 -13.83 -6.57 -4.43
C GLY A 40 -12.62 -6.36 -5.33
N THR A 41 -11.48 -6.95 -4.98
CA THR A 41 -10.26 -6.90 -5.78
C THR A 41 -10.50 -7.46 -7.18
N GLY A 42 -11.15 -8.62 -7.29
CA GLY A 42 -11.48 -9.24 -8.58
C GLY A 42 -12.44 -8.39 -9.44
N ARG A 43 -13.16 -7.43 -8.88
CA ARG A 43 -14.03 -6.47 -9.58
C ARG A 43 -13.40 -5.07 -9.75
N GLY A 44 -12.10 -4.97 -9.76
CA GLY A 44 -11.42 -3.67 -9.91
C GLY A 44 -11.53 -2.76 -8.69
N GLY A 45 -11.79 -3.33 -7.52
CA GLY A 45 -11.97 -2.57 -6.29
C GLY A 45 -13.40 -2.05 -6.08
N ALA A 46 -14.34 -2.39 -6.93
CA ALA A 46 -15.75 -2.05 -6.78
C ALA A 46 -16.38 -2.88 -5.64
N ILE A 47 -16.45 -2.29 -4.45
CA ILE A 47 -16.83 -2.94 -3.20
C ILE A 47 -17.75 -2.09 -2.31
N ASN A 48 -17.74 -0.76 -2.45
CA ASN A 48 -18.38 0.14 -1.50
C ASN A 48 -19.89 -0.13 -1.34
N ALA A 49 -20.58 -0.45 -2.43
CA ALA A 49 -21.99 -0.81 -2.41
C ALA A 49 -22.26 -2.30 -2.11
N LEU A 50 -21.23 -3.16 -2.14
CA LEU A 50 -21.38 -4.61 -2.04
C LEU A 50 -20.78 -5.23 -0.77
N ALA A 51 -19.79 -4.58 -0.13
CA ALA A 51 -19.21 -5.09 1.11
C ALA A 51 -20.30 -5.21 2.19
N THR A 52 -20.45 -6.38 2.76
CA THR A 52 -21.40 -6.68 3.83
C THR A 52 -20.69 -7.38 4.97
N GLU A 53 -21.38 -7.58 6.08
CA GLU A 53 -20.80 -8.24 7.24
C GLU A 53 -19.51 -7.52 7.69
N TYR A 54 -18.51 -8.22 8.23
CA TYR A 54 -17.26 -7.62 8.68
C TYR A 54 -16.46 -6.94 7.55
N GLN A 55 -16.71 -7.27 6.27
CA GLN A 55 -16.05 -6.62 5.13
C GLN A 55 -16.49 -5.16 4.91
N ALA A 56 -17.58 -4.74 5.57
CA ALA A 56 -18.01 -3.35 5.59
C ALA A 56 -17.07 -2.43 6.41
N LEU A 57 -16.28 -3.00 7.33
CA LEU A 57 -15.33 -2.25 8.15
C LEU A 57 -14.21 -1.66 7.29
N GLY A 58 -13.97 -0.36 7.43
CA GLY A 58 -12.99 0.38 6.61
C GLY A 58 -13.42 0.61 5.17
N VAL A 59 -14.65 0.23 4.81
CA VAL A 59 -15.25 0.43 3.48
C VAL A 59 -16.47 1.32 3.59
N ASN A 60 -17.57 0.81 4.15
CA ASN A 60 -18.79 1.54 4.40
C ASN A 60 -19.57 0.88 5.57
N PRO A 61 -19.53 1.42 6.77
CA PRO A 61 -20.19 0.83 7.92
C PRO A 61 -21.73 0.78 7.80
N ALA A 62 -22.34 1.59 6.93
CA ALA A 62 -23.79 1.54 6.70
C ALA A 62 -24.26 0.19 6.14
N ASN A 63 -23.38 -0.51 5.43
CA ASN A 63 -23.70 -1.82 4.87
C ASN A 63 -23.94 -2.90 5.94
N LEU A 64 -23.47 -2.69 7.17
CA LEU A 64 -23.82 -3.54 8.32
C LEU A 64 -25.31 -3.50 8.64
N GLY A 65 -26.01 -2.42 8.27
CA GLY A 65 -27.46 -2.30 8.44
C GLY A 65 -28.30 -3.02 7.40
N ARG A 66 -27.69 -3.59 6.35
CA ARG A 66 -28.40 -4.28 5.29
C ARG A 66 -28.71 -5.73 5.70
N ALA A 67 -29.91 -6.18 5.40
CA ALA A 67 -30.32 -7.56 5.59
C ALA A 67 -29.75 -8.43 4.44
N THR A 68 -28.74 -9.22 4.73
CA THR A 68 -28.08 -10.11 3.76
C THR A 68 -28.51 -11.56 3.92
N GLY A 69 -29.41 -11.86 4.85
CA GLY A 69 -29.75 -13.24 5.22
C GLY A 69 -28.74 -13.89 6.16
N VAL A 70 -27.54 -13.37 6.28
CA VAL A 70 -26.48 -13.91 7.16
C VAL A 70 -26.63 -13.32 8.56
N LYS A 71 -26.78 -14.17 9.59
CA LYS A 71 -26.84 -13.72 10.99
C LYS A 71 -25.46 -13.52 11.59
N VAL A 72 -24.55 -14.46 11.36
CA VAL A 72 -23.16 -14.38 11.83
C VAL A 72 -22.22 -14.65 10.66
N GLY A 73 -21.34 -13.72 10.38
CA GLY A 73 -20.23 -13.91 9.45
C GLY A 73 -18.92 -13.84 10.21
N PHE A 74 -17.98 -14.74 9.95
CA PHE A 74 -16.65 -14.65 10.50
C PHE A 74 -15.59 -15.12 9.51
N SER A 75 -14.38 -14.63 9.69
CA SER A 75 -13.22 -15.01 8.87
C SER A 75 -12.01 -15.21 9.74
N ILE A 76 -11.17 -16.13 9.32
CA ILE A 76 -9.85 -16.37 9.84
C ILE A 76 -8.86 -16.23 8.69
N PHE A 77 -7.94 -15.29 8.83
CA PHE A 77 -6.81 -15.06 7.96
C PHE A 77 -7.16 -14.76 6.48
N GLU A 78 -7.48 -13.50 6.24
CA GLU A 78 -7.50 -12.92 4.88
C GLU A 78 -6.21 -12.11 4.68
N VAL A 79 -5.58 -12.23 3.52
CA VAL A 79 -4.31 -11.58 3.22
C VAL A 79 -4.27 -11.08 1.79
N GLY A 80 -3.61 -9.95 1.60
CA GLY A 80 -3.30 -9.43 0.29
C GLY A 80 -1.96 -8.73 0.27
N ALA A 81 -1.27 -8.86 -0.83
CA ALA A 81 -0.03 -8.16 -1.10
C ALA A 81 -0.01 -7.63 -2.53
N SER A 82 0.61 -6.48 -2.71
CA SER A 82 0.83 -5.92 -4.05
C SER A 82 2.14 -5.18 -4.14
N LEU A 83 2.70 -5.20 -5.34
CA LEU A 83 3.88 -4.45 -5.74
C LEU A 83 3.64 -3.91 -7.14
N SER A 84 3.79 -2.62 -7.32
CA SER A 84 3.66 -1.96 -8.61
C SER A 84 4.80 -0.99 -8.84
N SER A 85 5.17 -0.80 -10.10
CA SER A 85 6.13 0.21 -10.52
C SER A 85 5.75 0.71 -11.92
N ARG A 86 6.08 1.97 -12.19
CA ARG A 86 5.78 2.58 -13.49
C ARG A 86 6.89 2.40 -14.52
N THR A 87 8.13 2.35 -14.09
CA THR A 87 9.28 2.33 -15.00
C THR A 87 10.20 1.12 -14.80
N ALA A 88 10.21 0.53 -13.59
CA ALA A 88 10.98 -0.68 -13.38
C ALA A 88 10.28 -1.86 -14.09
N PRO A 89 10.88 -2.47 -15.12
CA PRO A 89 10.30 -3.62 -15.78
C PRO A 89 10.23 -4.83 -14.84
N ARG A 90 9.37 -5.80 -15.17
CA ARG A 90 9.18 -7.02 -14.37
C ARG A 90 10.49 -7.78 -14.14
N ALA A 91 11.37 -7.80 -15.12
CA ALA A 91 12.68 -8.41 -15.00
C ALA A 91 13.47 -7.87 -13.81
N ILE A 92 13.40 -6.55 -13.53
CA ILE A 92 14.08 -5.95 -12.38
C ILE A 92 13.56 -6.53 -11.06
N PHE A 93 12.24 -6.73 -10.92
CA PHE A 93 11.70 -7.36 -9.71
C PHE A 93 12.10 -8.82 -9.58
N ASN A 94 12.02 -9.58 -10.68
CA ASN A 94 12.36 -11.00 -10.66
C ASN A 94 13.85 -11.22 -10.43
N ASP A 95 14.69 -10.46 -11.12
CA ASP A 95 16.14 -10.70 -11.12
C ASP A 95 16.83 -10.11 -9.89
N TYR A 96 16.26 -9.03 -9.29
CA TYR A 96 16.96 -8.29 -8.24
C TYR A 96 16.23 -8.23 -6.90
N LEU A 97 14.90 -8.36 -6.88
CA LEU A 97 14.12 -8.34 -5.65
C LEU A 97 13.75 -9.72 -5.14
N PHE A 98 13.29 -10.59 -6.03
CA PHE A 98 12.77 -11.91 -5.65
C PHE A 98 13.80 -13.01 -5.79
N ASN A 99 14.78 -12.85 -6.67
CA ASN A 99 15.84 -13.86 -6.87
C ASN A 99 17.10 -13.44 -6.11
N THR A 100 17.11 -13.65 -4.80
CA THR A 100 18.24 -13.34 -3.93
C THR A 100 19.47 -14.23 -4.20
N GLU A 101 19.32 -15.35 -4.92
CA GLU A 101 20.41 -16.26 -5.25
C GLU A 101 21.12 -15.88 -6.56
N ARG A 102 20.51 -15.12 -7.43
CA ARG A 102 21.22 -14.41 -8.48
C ARG A 102 21.95 -13.19 -7.91
N GLN A 103 22.76 -13.46 -6.92
CA GLN A 103 23.90 -12.60 -6.67
C GLN A 103 24.64 -12.50 -8.00
N PHE A 104 24.83 -11.27 -8.45
CA PHE A 104 25.42 -10.92 -9.71
C PHE A 104 26.59 -11.84 -10.02
N ALA A 105 26.45 -12.53 -11.11
CA ALA A 105 27.28 -13.60 -11.50
C ALA A 105 28.75 -13.27 -11.24
N ARG A 106 29.34 -13.97 -10.33
CA ARG A 106 30.68 -14.42 -10.60
C ARG A 106 30.65 -14.92 -12.04
N ASN A 107 31.51 -14.35 -12.89
CA ASN A 107 31.78 -15.00 -14.16
C ASN A 107 31.92 -16.49 -13.90
N ALA A 108 31.46 -17.33 -14.82
CA ALA A 108 31.53 -18.79 -14.72
C ALA A 108 32.91 -19.34 -14.27
N ASN A 109 33.93 -18.50 -14.30
CA ASN A 109 35.30 -18.77 -13.88
C ASN A 109 35.64 -18.29 -12.47
N GLY A 110 34.65 -17.81 -11.66
CA GLY A 110 34.90 -17.35 -10.28
C GLY A 110 35.74 -16.07 -10.15
N SER A 111 36.10 -15.42 -11.24
CA SER A 111 36.78 -14.14 -11.21
C SER A 111 35.78 -13.02 -11.10
N ASP A 112 35.99 -12.15 -10.13
CA ASP A 112 35.28 -10.88 -10.03
C ASP A 112 35.36 -10.16 -11.37
N VAL A 113 34.24 -9.61 -11.84
CA VAL A 113 34.24 -8.77 -13.04
C VAL A 113 35.11 -7.58 -12.70
N GLY A 114 36.35 -7.65 -13.21
CA GLY A 114 37.46 -6.84 -12.80
C GLY A 114 37.09 -5.40 -12.57
N SER A 115 37.25 -4.97 -11.35
CA SER A 115 37.25 -3.58 -10.98
C SER A 115 38.50 -2.91 -11.54
N THR A 116 38.50 -2.62 -12.82
CA THR A 116 39.32 -1.48 -13.25
C THR A 116 38.70 -0.27 -12.59
N ALA A 117 39.51 0.59 -12.01
CA ALA A 117 39.12 1.78 -11.25
C ALA A 117 38.18 2.77 -12.00
N GLN A 118 37.73 2.44 -13.18
CA GLN A 118 36.86 3.18 -14.06
C GLN A 118 35.40 2.70 -14.10
N ASN A 119 35.11 1.47 -13.65
CA ASN A 119 33.74 0.93 -13.66
C ASN A 119 33.17 0.82 -12.24
N PHE A 120 32.90 1.95 -11.63
CA PHE A 120 32.34 2.03 -10.28
C PHE A 120 30.92 1.49 -10.18
N ILE A 121 30.18 1.51 -11.28
CA ILE A 121 28.80 1.03 -11.35
C ILE A 121 28.74 0.00 -12.48
N GLY A 122 28.64 -1.28 -12.14
CA GLY A 122 28.47 -2.33 -13.13
C GLY A 122 27.15 -2.17 -13.89
N PRO A 123 27.06 -2.68 -15.14
CA PRO A 123 25.87 -2.54 -15.99
C PRO A 123 24.57 -2.98 -15.32
N GLU A 124 24.63 -4.01 -14.50
CA GLU A 124 23.47 -4.55 -13.79
C GLU A 124 22.96 -3.57 -12.71
N ARG A 125 23.88 -2.98 -11.96
CA ARG A 125 23.53 -1.96 -10.95
C ARG A 125 22.94 -0.71 -11.61
N GLN A 126 23.49 -0.31 -12.76
CA GLN A 126 22.96 0.81 -13.53
C GLN A 126 21.52 0.55 -13.97
N LYS A 127 21.18 -0.66 -14.41
CA LYS A 127 19.79 -1.02 -14.74
C LYS A 127 18.84 -0.82 -13.55
N VAL A 128 19.27 -1.21 -12.34
CA VAL A 128 18.46 -0.99 -11.13
C VAL A 128 18.33 0.49 -10.84
N ILE A 129 19.42 1.27 -10.90
CA ILE A 129 19.37 2.72 -10.69
C ILE A 129 18.40 3.37 -11.69
N ASP A 130 18.55 3.06 -12.97
CA ASP A 130 17.71 3.63 -14.04
C ASP A 130 16.23 3.24 -13.86
N ALA A 131 15.98 2.03 -13.38
CA ALA A 131 14.63 1.55 -13.10
C ALA A 131 13.94 2.31 -11.96
N PHE A 132 14.68 2.86 -11.02
CA PHE A 132 14.16 3.61 -9.88
C PHE A 132 14.35 5.14 -10.01
N THR A 133 14.84 5.63 -11.13
CA THR A 133 14.96 7.07 -11.41
C THR A 133 13.85 7.59 -12.32
N GLY A 134 13.60 8.89 -12.26
CA GLY A 134 12.58 9.55 -13.07
C GLY A 134 11.21 9.61 -12.37
N GLU A 135 10.13 9.63 -13.13
CA GLU A 135 8.75 9.62 -12.61
C GLU A 135 8.30 8.22 -12.13
N ASN A 136 9.23 7.43 -11.66
CA ASN A 136 8.96 6.07 -11.22
C ASN A 136 8.49 6.04 -9.78
N VAL A 137 7.22 5.77 -9.58
CA VAL A 137 6.70 5.46 -8.26
C VAL A 137 6.58 3.96 -8.11
N ALA A 138 7.45 3.38 -7.28
CA ALA A 138 7.26 2.04 -6.80
C ALA A 138 6.33 2.07 -5.58
N VAL A 139 5.31 1.22 -5.56
CA VAL A 139 4.37 1.11 -4.43
C VAL A 139 4.26 -0.34 -4.02
N THR A 140 4.40 -0.59 -2.72
CA THR A 140 4.13 -1.87 -2.10
C THR A 140 3.03 -1.74 -1.07
N GLN A 141 2.19 -2.74 -0.99
CA GLN A 141 1.13 -2.81 0.03
C GLN A 141 1.00 -4.25 0.52
N VAL A 142 0.84 -4.39 1.83
CA VAL A 142 0.48 -5.66 2.47
C VAL A 142 -0.65 -5.38 3.45
N ASP A 143 -1.70 -6.16 3.33
CA ASP A 143 -2.85 -6.15 4.24
C ASP A 143 -3.07 -7.57 4.76
N ALA A 144 -3.35 -7.71 6.05
CA ALA A 144 -3.74 -8.98 6.63
C ALA A 144 -4.84 -8.76 7.67
N THR A 145 -5.87 -9.57 7.62
CA THR A 145 -6.97 -9.61 8.61
C THR A 145 -6.95 -10.98 9.28
N PRO A 146 -6.24 -11.15 10.41
CA PRO A 146 -6.14 -12.44 11.10
C PRO A 146 -7.47 -12.95 11.60
N PHE A 147 -8.37 -12.05 12.00
CA PHE A 147 -9.67 -12.39 12.54
C PHE A 147 -10.70 -11.29 12.27
N ALA A 148 -11.90 -11.69 11.91
CA ALA A 148 -13.05 -10.82 11.76
C ALA A 148 -14.35 -11.57 12.12
N ILE A 149 -15.31 -10.84 12.70
CA ILE A 149 -16.64 -11.37 13.00
C ILE A 149 -17.68 -10.26 12.87
N SER A 150 -18.87 -10.64 12.46
CA SER A 150 -20.05 -9.77 12.40
C SER A 150 -21.29 -10.49 12.87
N TYR A 151 -22.23 -9.73 13.40
CA TYR A 151 -23.53 -10.19 13.81
C TYR A 151 -24.61 -9.22 13.31
N TYR A 152 -25.67 -9.76 12.73
CA TYR A 152 -26.81 -8.98 12.27
C TYR A 152 -28.12 -9.42 12.94
N HIS A 153 -28.91 -8.44 13.36
CA HIS A 153 -30.25 -8.66 13.90
C HIS A 153 -31.25 -7.66 13.27
N PRO A 154 -32.40 -8.10 12.74
CA PRO A 154 -33.33 -7.24 11.98
C PRO A 154 -33.81 -6.00 12.73
N LYS A 155 -34.02 -6.11 14.06
CA LYS A 155 -34.50 -4.99 14.89
C LYS A 155 -33.40 -4.04 15.34
N ILE A 156 -32.15 -4.53 15.46
CA ILE A 156 -31.04 -3.78 16.06
C ILE A 156 -30.13 -3.23 14.96
N GLY A 157 -29.91 -3.96 13.89
CA GLY A 157 -28.92 -3.71 12.85
C GLY A 157 -27.74 -4.68 12.97
N GLY A 158 -26.62 -4.34 12.34
CA GLY A 158 -25.41 -5.14 12.31
C GLY A 158 -24.26 -4.50 13.09
N ILE A 159 -23.48 -5.34 13.74
CA ILE A 159 -22.23 -4.98 14.38
C ILE A 159 -21.12 -5.87 13.83
N ALA A 160 -19.91 -5.32 13.68
CA ALA A 160 -18.74 -6.08 13.27
C ALA A 160 -17.50 -5.63 14.00
N ILE A 161 -16.55 -6.55 14.19
CA ILE A 161 -15.22 -6.29 14.71
C ILE A 161 -14.18 -7.02 13.87
N ASN A 162 -12.99 -6.44 13.69
CA ASN A 162 -11.84 -7.14 13.14
C ASN A 162 -10.52 -6.59 13.71
N THR A 163 -9.47 -7.39 13.52
CA THR A 163 -8.09 -6.97 13.67
C THR A 163 -7.44 -6.98 12.29
N ARG A 164 -6.71 -5.91 11.96
CA ARG A 164 -6.08 -5.75 10.64
C ARG A 164 -4.66 -5.22 10.78
N TYR A 165 -3.74 -5.76 10.02
CA TYR A 165 -2.40 -5.23 9.81
C TYR A 165 -2.32 -4.62 8.42
N ARG A 166 -1.77 -3.41 8.34
CA ARG A 166 -1.57 -2.69 7.07
C ARG A 166 -0.15 -2.19 6.99
N MET A 167 0.50 -2.46 5.88
CA MET A 167 1.78 -1.86 5.53
C MET A 167 1.68 -1.28 4.12
N ILE A 168 2.07 -0.04 3.99
CA ILE A 168 2.08 0.69 2.74
C ILE A 168 3.42 1.37 2.61
N GLY A 169 4.10 1.13 1.49
CA GLY A 169 5.35 1.79 1.13
C GLY A 169 5.26 2.40 -0.26
N SER A 170 5.85 3.57 -0.44
CA SER A 170 6.02 4.18 -1.77
C SER A 170 7.39 4.83 -1.87
N ALA A 171 8.03 4.66 -3.01
CA ALA A 171 9.32 5.24 -3.33
C ALA A 171 9.26 5.95 -4.68
N ASP A 172 9.63 7.23 -4.67
CA ASP A 172 9.83 8.07 -5.83
C ASP A 172 11.20 8.71 -5.65
N LEU A 173 12.20 8.25 -6.39
CA LEU A 173 13.58 8.60 -6.16
C LEU A 173 14.10 9.50 -7.27
N ASN A 174 14.81 10.55 -6.89
CA ASN A 174 15.64 11.23 -7.87
C ASN A 174 16.91 10.41 -8.18
N LYS A 175 17.63 10.77 -9.22
CA LYS A 175 18.83 10.05 -9.65
C LYS A 175 19.87 9.95 -8.53
N ASN A 176 20.17 11.04 -7.84
CA ASN A 176 21.17 11.05 -6.77
C ASN A 176 20.80 10.09 -5.64
N THR A 177 19.53 10.09 -5.24
CA THR A 177 19.04 9.18 -4.18
C THR A 177 19.13 7.73 -4.62
N ALA A 178 18.71 7.42 -5.85
CA ALA A 178 18.81 6.07 -6.38
C ALA A 178 20.29 5.61 -6.48
N GLU A 179 21.19 6.46 -6.97
CA GLU A 179 22.62 6.14 -6.98
C GLU A 179 23.18 5.94 -5.57
N MET A 180 22.85 6.82 -4.62
CA MET A 180 23.30 6.67 -3.23
C MET A 180 22.77 5.36 -2.61
N ILE A 181 21.52 4.99 -2.85
CA ILE A 181 20.96 3.71 -2.35
C ILE A 181 21.67 2.52 -2.97
N PHE A 182 21.79 2.48 -4.30
CA PHE A 182 22.21 1.30 -5.03
C PHE A 182 23.68 1.25 -5.35
N ALA A 183 24.38 2.37 -5.35
CA ALA A 183 25.83 2.46 -5.63
C ALA A 183 26.67 2.94 -4.46
N GLY A 184 26.04 3.45 -3.37
CA GLY A 184 26.79 3.93 -2.20
C GLY A 184 27.77 5.05 -2.55
N ASN A 185 29.04 4.91 -2.12
CA ASN A 185 30.09 5.87 -2.43
C ASN A 185 30.41 6.00 -3.92
N ASN A 186 29.98 5.04 -4.74
CA ASN A 186 30.12 5.12 -6.20
C ASN A 186 29.06 5.99 -6.87
N ALA A 187 28.08 6.53 -6.11
CA ALA A 187 27.14 7.54 -6.60
C ALA A 187 27.90 8.75 -7.16
N ALA A 188 27.47 9.28 -8.30
CA ALA A 188 28.14 10.42 -8.94
C ALA A 188 28.26 11.61 -7.98
N ILE A 189 27.18 11.92 -7.25
CA ILE A 189 27.16 13.03 -6.28
C ILE A 189 28.19 12.90 -5.15
N ILE A 190 28.56 11.66 -4.77
CA ILE A 190 29.61 11.41 -3.78
C ILE A 190 30.97 11.45 -4.44
N ARG A 191 31.15 10.68 -5.51
CA ARG A 191 32.43 10.54 -6.22
C ARG A 191 32.95 11.85 -6.79
N ASP A 192 32.07 12.72 -7.29
CA ASP A 192 32.46 13.97 -7.92
C ASP A 192 32.88 15.02 -6.88
N ASN A 193 32.39 14.96 -5.65
CA ASN A 193 32.64 15.91 -4.58
C ASN A 193 33.69 15.45 -3.56
N PHE A 194 33.97 14.13 -3.46
CA PHE A 194 34.86 13.60 -2.43
C PHE A 194 36.02 12.76 -3.01
N ASP A 195 37.15 12.78 -2.36
CA ASP A 195 38.19 11.78 -2.53
C ASP A 195 37.84 10.54 -1.69
N LEU A 196 37.48 9.46 -2.36
CA LEU A 196 37.01 8.24 -1.70
C LEU A 196 38.11 7.48 -0.93
N ARG A 197 39.38 7.84 -1.10
CA ARG A 197 40.49 7.27 -0.32
C ARG A 197 40.62 7.92 1.05
N THR A 198 40.43 9.22 1.09
CA THR A 198 40.57 10.03 2.30
C THR A 198 39.23 10.39 2.94
N ASN A 199 38.12 10.21 2.23
CA ASN A 199 36.79 10.71 2.56
C ASN A 199 36.71 12.21 2.74
N GLN A 200 37.71 12.96 2.18
CA GLN A 200 37.77 14.42 2.29
C GLN A 200 37.15 15.08 1.05
N PRO A 201 36.55 16.25 1.21
CA PRO A 201 36.11 17.04 0.09
C PRO A 201 37.24 17.28 -0.91
N LYS A 202 36.95 17.18 -2.20
CA LYS A 202 37.87 17.62 -3.25
C LYS A 202 38.05 19.15 -3.21
N ALA A 203 39.23 19.61 -3.59
CA ALA A 203 39.48 21.06 -3.65
C ALA A 203 38.49 21.77 -4.58
N GLY A 204 37.83 22.80 -4.06
CA GLY A 204 36.83 23.56 -4.81
C GLY A 204 35.46 22.88 -4.99
N ALA A 205 35.24 21.73 -4.40
CA ALA A 205 33.95 21.04 -4.50
C ALA A 205 32.82 21.81 -3.79
N ALA A 206 31.73 22.04 -4.50
CA ALA A 206 30.52 22.64 -3.95
C ALA A 206 29.60 21.51 -3.40
N ILE A 207 29.93 21.06 -2.18
CA ILE A 207 29.18 19.93 -1.57
C ILE A 207 27.72 20.33 -1.33
N PRO A 208 26.77 19.62 -1.91
CA PRO A 208 25.35 19.92 -1.73
C PRO A 208 24.86 19.60 -0.30
N SER A 209 23.81 20.28 0.11
CA SER A 209 23.06 19.88 1.29
C SER A 209 22.28 18.59 1.05
N VAL A 210 21.84 17.95 2.13
CA VAL A 210 20.98 16.76 2.04
C VAL A 210 19.67 17.09 1.32
N ALA A 211 19.09 18.29 1.58
CA ALA A 211 17.89 18.72 0.88
C ALA A 211 18.11 18.84 -0.64
N GLU A 212 19.23 19.40 -1.06
CA GLU A 212 19.60 19.52 -2.48
C GLU A 212 19.85 18.14 -3.12
N ALA A 213 20.58 17.26 -2.44
CA ALA A 213 20.89 15.93 -2.94
C ALA A 213 19.63 15.08 -3.15
N LEU A 214 18.65 15.21 -2.25
CA LEU A 214 17.39 14.48 -2.27
C LEU A 214 16.26 15.19 -3.04
N LYS A 215 16.53 16.29 -3.74
CA LYS A 215 15.50 17.10 -4.42
C LYS A 215 14.58 16.26 -5.30
N GLY A 216 13.27 16.30 -5.04
CA GLY A 216 12.23 15.54 -5.76
C GLY A 216 12.02 14.12 -5.23
N THR A 217 12.88 13.65 -4.31
CA THR A 217 12.69 12.35 -3.67
C THR A 217 11.52 12.40 -2.70
N ARG A 218 10.71 11.31 -2.76
CA ARG A 218 9.67 11.00 -1.80
C ARG A 218 9.77 9.52 -1.45
N LEU A 219 10.03 9.21 -0.19
CA LEU A 219 10.06 7.86 0.34
C LEU A 219 9.13 7.79 1.54
N GLN A 220 8.10 6.98 1.46
CA GLN A 220 7.10 6.83 2.50
C GLN A 220 6.88 5.37 2.84
N LEU A 221 6.80 5.07 4.12
CA LEU A 221 6.39 3.79 4.66
C LEU A 221 5.46 4.05 5.85
N GLN A 222 4.37 3.33 5.92
CA GLN A 222 3.52 3.28 7.10
C GLN A 222 3.13 1.83 7.38
N ALA A 223 3.34 1.38 8.60
CA ALA A 223 2.92 0.07 9.08
C ALA A 223 2.13 0.25 10.38
N VAL A 224 0.91 -0.31 10.40
CA VAL A 224 -0.02 -0.16 11.53
C VAL A 224 -0.77 -1.47 11.80
N GLN A 225 -1.18 -1.63 13.04
CA GLN A 225 -2.20 -2.59 13.47
C GLN A 225 -3.46 -1.84 13.86
N GLU A 226 -4.59 -2.27 13.34
CA GLU A 226 -5.90 -1.67 13.58
C GLU A 226 -6.82 -2.66 14.32
N PHE A 227 -7.58 -2.14 15.27
CA PHE A 227 -8.71 -2.83 15.89
C PHE A 227 -9.95 -2.04 15.54
N ASN A 228 -10.80 -2.62 14.72
CA ASN A 228 -11.96 -1.97 14.14
C ASN A 228 -13.24 -2.51 14.77
N ILE A 229 -14.17 -1.60 15.05
CA ILE A 229 -15.55 -1.91 15.40
C ILE A 229 -16.47 -1.03 14.56
N GLY A 230 -17.55 -1.59 14.05
CA GLY A 230 -18.54 -0.85 13.29
C GLY A 230 -19.96 -1.25 13.65
N TYR A 231 -20.85 -0.33 13.47
CA TYR A 231 -22.28 -0.51 13.64
C TYR A 231 -23.02 0.12 12.46
N GLY A 232 -24.02 -0.58 11.97
CA GLY A 232 -24.90 -0.06 10.92
C GLY A 232 -26.34 -0.48 11.15
N ARG A 233 -27.26 0.40 10.80
CA ARG A 233 -28.68 0.19 10.97
C ARG A 233 -29.47 0.70 9.78
N ARG A 234 -30.50 -0.05 9.39
CA ARG A 234 -31.54 0.43 8.48
C ARG A 234 -32.43 1.44 9.23
N VAL A 235 -32.50 2.65 8.68
CA VAL A 235 -33.24 3.79 9.29
C VAL A 235 -34.52 4.13 8.54
N LEU A 236 -34.63 3.72 7.26
CA LEU A 236 -35.81 3.89 6.45
C LEU A 236 -36.08 2.59 5.69
N GLU A 237 -37.34 2.14 5.71
CA GLU A 237 -37.85 1.07 4.90
C GLU A 237 -39.21 1.50 4.36
N GLY A 238 -39.31 1.69 3.04
CA GLY A 238 -40.51 2.14 2.36
C GLY A 238 -40.71 1.42 1.03
N GLU A 239 -41.78 1.77 0.31
CA GLU A 239 -42.07 1.17 -1.00
C GLU A 239 -40.90 1.34 -1.98
N GLY A 240 -40.09 0.30 -2.12
CA GLY A 240 -38.99 0.24 -3.07
C GLY A 240 -37.68 0.95 -2.65
N VAL A 241 -37.58 1.52 -1.46
CA VAL A 241 -36.35 2.18 -0.96
C VAL A 241 -36.04 1.75 0.47
N GLU A 242 -34.84 1.27 0.69
CA GLU A 242 -34.26 1.02 2.01
C GLU A 242 -33.04 1.92 2.19
N LEU A 243 -32.94 2.59 3.34
CA LEU A 243 -31.80 3.43 3.69
C LEU A 243 -31.13 2.93 4.96
N SER A 244 -29.83 2.71 4.92
CA SER A 244 -29.01 2.35 6.05
C SER A 244 -27.95 3.42 6.32
N VAL A 245 -27.65 3.63 7.59
CA VAL A 245 -26.54 4.50 8.04
C VAL A 245 -25.62 3.69 8.94
N GLY A 246 -24.37 4.12 9.05
CA GLY A 246 -23.41 3.41 9.88
C GLY A 246 -22.25 4.28 10.33
N ILE A 247 -21.67 3.84 11.42
CA ILE A 247 -20.46 4.43 12.02
C ILE A 247 -19.45 3.33 12.31
N GLY A 248 -18.18 3.62 12.08
CA GLY A 248 -17.05 2.80 12.46
C GLY A 248 -16.10 3.56 13.37
N TYR A 249 -15.45 2.86 14.27
CA TYR A 249 -14.34 3.34 15.06
C TYR A 249 -13.17 2.38 14.94
N ARG A 250 -11.96 2.94 14.85
CA ARG A 250 -10.73 2.17 14.86
C ARG A 250 -9.74 2.73 15.88
N TYR A 251 -9.16 1.82 16.65
CA TYR A 251 -7.99 2.08 17.45
C TYR A 251 -6.76 1.59 16.68
N ILE A 252 -5.73 2.43 16.58
CA ILE A 252 -4.57 2.17 15.73
C ILE A 252 -3.31 2.14 16.58
N ARG A 253 -2.51 1.11 16.39
CA ARG A 253 -1.16 0.98 16.94
C ARG A 253 -0.16 1.14 15.81
N GLY A 254 0.73 2.13 15.92
CA GLY A 254 1.80 2.36 14.96
C GLY A 254 2.93 1.37 15.12
N ILE A 255 3.28 0.65 14.07
CA ILE A 255 4.42 -0.27 14.02
C ILE A 255 5.62 0.45 13.41
N GLY A 256 5.39 1.30 12.41
CA GLY A 256 6.46 2.11 11.82
C GLY A 256 5.94 3.17 10.88
N ILE A 257 6.68 4.27 10.82
CA ILE A 257 6.55 5.32 9.80
C ILE A 257 7.93 5.74 9.32
N LEU A 258 8.04 5.96 8.02
CA LEU A 258 9.12 6.68 7.38
C LEU A 258 8.48 7.68 6.41
N ASP A 259 8.86 8.95 6.51
CA ASP A 259 8.33 10.01 5.66
C ASP A 259 9.48 10.95 5.28
N VAL A 260 10.01 10.75 4.08
CA VAL A 260 11.11 11.54 3.52
C VAL A 260 10.61 12.26 2.28
N ARG A 261 10.73 13.58 2.27
CA ARG A 261 10.34 14.44 1.14
C ARG A 261 11.27 15.62 1.05
N SER A 262 11.77 15.93 -0.15
CA SER A 262 12.61 17.09 -0.39
C SER A 262 12.19 17.85 -1.65
N ASP A 263 12.11 19.17 -1.53
CA ASP A 263 11.93 20.09 -2.66
C ASP A 263 13.29 20.68 -3.16
N GLY A 264 14.38 20.31 -2.52
CA GLY A 264 15.73 20.81 -2.78
C GLY A 264 16.14 22.01 -1.92
N LYS A 265 15.20 22.62 -1.19
CA LYS A 265 15.45 23.69 -0.20
C LYS A 265 15.15 23.22 1.20
N THR A 266 14.02 22.53 1.34
CA THR A 266 13.56 21.95 2.60
C THR A 266 13.54 20.43 2.51
N LEU A 267 13.90 19.79 3.61
CA LEU A 267 13.80 18.36 3.80
C LEU A 267 12.84 18.09 4.97
N SER A 268 11.82 17.31 4.72
CA SER A 268 11.05 16.64 5.77
C SER A 268 11.49 15.18 5.76
N ALA A 269 12.32 14.77 6.71
CA ALA A 269 12.77 13.39 6.87
C ALA A 269 12.54 12.97 8.31
N TYR A 270 11.51 12.15 8.52
CA TYR A 270 11.07 11.65 9.80
C TYR A 270 10.89 10.15 9.76
N GLY A 271 11.37 9.46 10.77
CA GLY A 271 11.16 8.03 10.95
C GLY A 271 10.84 7.69 12.40
N ALA A 272 9.96 6.73 12.61
CA ALA A 272 9.69 6.11 13.89
C ALA A 272 9.42 4.62 13.64
N LEU A 273 10.40 3.77 13.89
CA LEU A 273 10.36 2.36 13.55
C LEU A 273 10.36 1.49 14.81
N SER A 274 9.45 0.54 14.86
CA SER A 274 9.45 -0.53 15.87
C SER A 274 10.68 -1.43 15.69
N PRO A 275 11.17 -2.09 16.75
CA PRO A 275 12.24 -3.08 16.65
C PRO A 275 12.02 -4.20 15.63
N VAL A 276 10.79 -4.44 15.18
CA VAL A 276 10.46 -5.40 14.12
C VAL A 276 11.17 -5.07 12.79
N PHE A 277 11.52 -3.80 12.57
CA PHE A 277 12.24 -3.38 11.36
C PHE A 277 13.76 -3.53 11.47
N ASP A 278 14.26 -4.04 12.60
CA ASP A 278 15.70 -4.22 12.84
C ASP A 278 16.50 -2.91 12.61
N ALA A 279 15.92 -1.80 13.00
CA ALA A 279 16.54 -0.48 12.87
C ALA A 279 17.57 -0.28 14.01
N ASN A 280 18.83 -0.06 13.65
CA ASN A 280 19.91 0.21 14.58
C ASN A 280 19.99 1.70 14.88
N TYR A 281 19.50 2.11 16.03
CA TYR A 281 19.62 3.50 16.47
C TYR A 281 21.01 3.81 17.03
N PRO A 282 21.53 5.05 16.83
CA PRO A 282 22.79 5.48 17.40
C PRO A 282 22.87 5.23 18.91
N ALA A 283 24.02 4.76 19.40
CA ALA A 283 24.23 4.51 20.84
C ALA A 283 23.98 5.78 21.69
N ALA A 284 24.18 6.97 21.13
CA ALA A 284 23.86 8.24 21.77
C ALA A 284 22.38 8.39 22.14
N PHE A 285 21.48 7.61 21.53
CA PHE A 285 20.05 7.62 21.87
C PHE A 285 19.68 6.63 22.98
N ALA A 286 20.62 5.78 23.42
CA ALA A 286 20.36 4.75 24.45
C ALA A 286 19.86 5.33 25.78
N SER A 287 20.28 6.54 26.14
CA SER A 287 19.84 7.25 27.34
C SER A 287 18.49 7.97 27.16
N ASN A 288 17.97 8.06 25.95
CA ASN A 288 16.69 8.73 25.68
C ASN A 288 15.54 7.75 25.98
N PRO A 289 14.68 8.05 26.96
CA PRO A 289 13.58 7.15 27.34
C PRO A 289 12.54 6.93 26.23
N SER A 290 12.54 7.76 25.18
CA SER A 290 11.68 7.60 24.01
C SER A 290 12.18 6.51 23.05
N PHE A 291 13.42 6.02 23.21
CA PHE A 291 13.96 4.95 22.39
C PHE A 291 13.85 3.60 23.11
N ASN A 292 13.02 2.73 22.58
CA ASN A 292 12.90 1.35 23.07
C ASN A 292 13.85 0.45 22.26
N GLN A 293 15.05 0.27 22.76
CA GLN A 293 16.10 -0.54 22.12
C GLN A 293 15.98 -2.05 22.42
N LYS A 294 14.92 -2.50 23.09
CA LYS A 294 14.72 -3.93 23.27
C LYS A 294 14.55 -4.58 21.90
N THR A 295 15.65 -5.13 21.41
CA THR A 295 15.71 -6.00 20.25
C THR A 295 14.69 -7.11 20.35
N ALA A 296 14.26 -7.65 19.21
CA ALA A 296 13.36 -8.80 19.13
C ALA A 296 13.90 -10.08 19.82
N GLU A 297 15.16 -10.11 20.22
CA GLU A 297 15.77 -11.17 21.03
C GLU A 297 15.14 -11.17 22.43
N GLY A 298 14.18 -12.08 22.63
CA GLY A 298 13.56 -12.35 23.93
C GLY A 298 12.20 -11.71 24.19
N SER A 299 11.61 -10.95 23.28
CA SER A 299 10.22 -10.51 23.43
C SER A 299 9.27 -11.47 22.73
N SER A 300 8.48 -12.20 23.54
CA SER A 300 7.30 -12.90 23.04
C SER A 300 6.54 -12.03 22.04
N ALA A 301 6.30 -12.52 20.85
CA ALA A 301 5.37 -12.20 19.74
C ALA A 301 4.51 -10.90 19.75
N LYS A 302 4.85 -9.88 20.52
CA LYS A 302 4.15 -8.60 20.57
C LYS A 302 4.90 -7.59 19.71
N PHE A 303 4.32 -7.21 18.58
CA PHE A 303 4.79 -6.06 17.80
C PHE A 303 4.79 -4.80 18.71
N PRO A 304 5.95 -4.30 19.15
CA PRO A 304 5.99 -3.12 20.01
C PRO A 304 5.50 -1.91 19.22
N SER A 305 4.60 -1.15 19.83
CA SER A 305 4.03 0.05 19.21
C SER A 305 4.94 1.25 19.42
N VAL A 306 5.18 2.02 18.38
CA VAL A 306 5.92 3.30 18.40
C VAL A 306 4.99 4.51 18.24
N GLY A 307 3.69 4.28 18.19
CA GLY A 307 2.68 5.33 18.11
C GLY A 307 1.28 4.77 18.32
N THR A 308 0.33 5.65 18.59
CA THR A 308 -1.08 5.32 18.73
C THR A 308 -1.96 6.33 18.01
N GLY A 309 -3.14 5.91 17.61
CA GLY A 309 -4.10 6.77 16.93
C GLY A 309 -5.51 6.25 17.03
N SER A 310 -6.43 7.04 16.51
CA SER A 310 -7.82 6.64 16.36
C SER A 310 -8.42 7.24 15.10
N GLY A 311 -9.38 6.54 14.53
CA GLY A 311 -10.12 6.98 13.36
C GLY A 311 -11.59 6.63 13.44
N PHE A 312 -12.37 7.36 12.65
CA PHE A 312 -13.80 7.14 12.50
C PHE A 312 -14.14 6.98 11.03
N ASP A 313 -15.16 6.17 10.78
CA ASP A 313 -15.75 5.96 9.47
C ASP A 313 -17.25 6.28 9.55
N LEU A 314 -17.78 6.98 8.56
CA LEU A 314 -19.20 7.29 8.43
C LEU A 314 -19.69 6.77 7.09
N GLY A 315 -20.91 6.26 7.05
CA GLY A 315 -21.47 5.74 5.81
C GLY A 315 -22.96 5.85 5.70
N ILE A 316 -23.41 5.85 4.45
CA ILE A 316 -24.81 5.76 4.05
C ILE A 316 -24.92 4.80 2.86
N THR A 317 -25.99 4.00 2.83
CA THR A 317 -26.29 3.09 1.72
C THR A 317 -27.78 3.07 1.48
N ALA A 318 -28.17 3.26 0.23
CA ALA A 318 -29.56 3.12 -0.23
C ALA A 318 -29.68 1.89 -1.13
N THR A 319 -30.73 1.08 -0.89
CA THR A 319 -31.18 0.04 -1.82
C THR A 319 -32.47 0.50 -2.47
N VAL A 320 -32.47 0.61 -3.79
CA VAL A 320 -33.60 1.10 -4.58
C VAL A 320 -34.16 -0.04 -5.43
N ALA A 321 -35.48 -0.18 -5.45
CA ALA A 321 -36.19 -1.24 -6.17
C ALA A 321 -35.66 -2.65 -5.87
N LYS A 322 -35.14 -2.89 -4.66
CA LYS A 322 -34.51 -4.13 -4.17
C LYS A 322 -33.33 -4.64 -5.01
N LYS A 323 -32.84 -3.86 -5.96
CA LYS A 323 -31.80 -4.27 -6.93
C LYS A 323 -30.63 -3.31 -7.01
N PHE A 324 -30.89 -2.02 -6.91
CA PHE A 324 -29.85 -1.01 -7.07
C PHE A 324 -29.31 -0.60 -5.70
N HIS A 325 -28.03 -0.79 -5.49
CA HIS A 325 -27.32 -0.38 -4.28
C HIS A 325 -26.48 0.86 -4.58
N LEU A 326 -26.77 1.94 -3.89
CA LEU A 326 -26.01 3.18 -3.96
C LEU A 326 -25.38 3.44 -2.60
N SER A 327 -24.13 3.83 -2.55
CA SER A 327 -23.43 4.00 -1.28
C SER A 327 -22.44 5.16 -1.32
N ALA A 328 -22.31 5.81 -0.17
CA ALA A 328 -21.28 6.80 0.08
C ALA A 328 -20.70 6.61 1.49
N SER A 329 -19.40 6.79 1.63
CA SER A 329 -18.75 6.75 2.94
C SER A 329 -17.54 7.68 2.99
N VAL A 330 -17.28 8.24 4.17
CA VAL A 330 -16.04 8.94 4.49
C VAL A 330 -15.32 8.09 5.53
N ILE A 331 -14.12 7.67 5.23
CA ILE A 331 -13.35 6.74 6.06
C ILE A 331 -12.00 7.34 6.43
N ASP A 332 -11.38 6.76 7.47
CA ASP A 332 -10.08 7.20 8.01
C ASP A 332 -10.09 8.64 8.55
N ILE A 333 -11.19 9.11 9.16
CA ILE A 333 -11.28 10.43 9.80
C ILE A 333 -10.56 10.36 11.14
N GLY A 334 -9.34 10.89 11.26
CA GLY A 334 -8.61 10.79 12.54
C GLY A 334 -7.14 11.14 12.45
N LYS A 335 -6.41 10.78 13.49
CA LYS A 335 -4.99 11.13 13.66
C LYS A 335 -4.19 10.01 14.31
N MET A 336 -2.90 9.96 13.95
CA MET A 336 -1.87 9.16 14.61
C MET A 336 -0.90 10.07 15.35
N THR A 337 -0.42 9.63 16.51
CA THR A 337 0.68 10.27 17.23
C THR A 337 1.82 9.26 17.37
N TRP A 338 2.95 9.56 16.76
CA TRP A 338 4.19 8.80 16.86
C TRP A 338 4.98 9.31 18.07
N THR A 339 5.41 8.42 18.95
CA THR A 339 5.89 8.81 20.29
C THR A 339 7.22 8.16 20.69
N ALA A 340 7.62 7.10 20.02
CA ALA A 340 8.83 6.36 20.34
C ALA A 340 9.69 6.09 19.12
N ASN A 341 10.99 5.88 19.33
CA ASN A 341 11.98 5.59 18.31
C ASN A 341 11.99 6.63 17.17
N SER A 342 11.71 7.90 17.49
CA SER A 342 11.53 8.95 16.52
C SER A 342 12.86 9.63 16.21
N VAL A 343 13.19 9.69 14.92
CA VAL A 343 14.39 10.35 14.40
C VAL A 343 14.05 11.27 13.25
N GLU A 344 14.88 12.26 13.03
CA GLU A 344 14.82 13.17 11.90
C GLU A 344 16.20 13.49 11.35
N VAL A 345 16.27 13.97 10.11
CA VAL A 345 17.49 14.45 9.45
C VAL A 345 17.36 15.93 9.18
N ASP A 346 18.41 16.69 9.47
CA ASP A 346 18.50 18.10 9.14
C ASP A 346 18.89 18.25 7.66
N GLY A 347 18.01 18.82 6.86
CA GLY A 347 18.21 19.01 5.43
C GLY A 347 19.32 20.00 5.06
N THR A 348 19.73 20.86 6.01
CA THR A 348 20.80 21.84 5.81
C THR A 348 22.21 21.24 5.92
N GLN A 349 22.33 20.06 6.51
CA GLN A 349 23.59 19.33 6.57
C GLN A 349 24.15 19.10 5.17
N LYS A 350 25.48 19.13 5.07
CA LYS A 350 26.17 18.69 3.86
C LYS A 350 26.20 17.16 3.81
N ILE A 351 26.04 16.59 2.62
CA ILE A 351 26.23 15.14 2.44
C ILE A 351 27.68 14.76 2.75
N THR A 352 27.87 13.53 3.18
CA THR A 352 29.19 12.93 3.44
C THR A 352 29.29 11.58 2.72
N PRO A 353 30.48 11.07 2.44
CA PRO A 353 30.64 9.69 1.99
C PRO A 353 30.09 8.70 3.02
N PHE A 354 29.61 7.55 2.53
CA PHE A 354 29.25 6.44 3.42
C PHE A 354 30.50 5.91 4.10
N GLY A 355 30.38 5.56 5.38
CA GLY A 355 31.43 4.86 6.11
C GLY A 355 31.69 3.47 5.53
N ARG A 356 32.88 2.95 5.80
CA ARG A 356 33.22 1.56 5.46
C ARG A 356 32.61 0.61 6.47
N ASP A 357 31.83 -0.36 6.03
CA ASP A 357 31.59 -1.59 6.81
C ASP A 357 32.54 -2.69 6.28
N PRO A 358 33.58 -3.06 7.02
CA PRO A 358 34.48 -4.15 6.63
C PRO A 358 33.78 -5.52 6.62
N LYS A 359 32.57 -5.61 7.17
CA LYS A 359 31.79 -6.85 7.29
C LYS A 359 30.73 -7.00 6.18
N ASP A 360 30.60 -6.02 5.28
CA ASP A 360 29.77 -6.18 4.10
C ASP A 360 30.42 -7.23 3.19
N GLU A 361 30.03 -8.49 3.39
CA GLU A 361 30.43 -9.60 2.54
C GLU A 361 30.14 -9.25 1.08
N GLY A 362 31.19 -9.12 0.27
CA GLY A 362 31.12 -8.77 -1.14
C GLY A 362 31.63 -7.38 -1.51
N GLU A 363 32.02 -6.54 -0.57
CA GLU A 363 32.82 -5.36 -0.84
C GLU A 363 34.30 -5.68 -0.66
N VAL A 364 35.00 -5.88 -1.76
CA VAL A 364 36.45 -6.05 -1.74
C VAL A 364 37.07 -4.65 -1.72
N ALA A 365 37.78 -4.33 -0.64
CA ALA A 365 38.63 -3.15 -0.64
C ALA A 365 39.71 -3.33 -1.70
N SER A 366 39.66 -2.55 -2.79
CA SER A 366 40.77 -2.53 -3.74
C SER A 366 42.01 -1.95 -3.06
N PRO A 367 43.22 -2.27 -3.50
CA PRO A 367 44.47 -1.68 -3.00
C PRO A 367 44.48 -0.16 -3.06
N SER A 368 43.64 0.46 -3.90
CA SER A 368 43.45 1.89 -4.03
C SER A 368 42.43 2.47 -3.03
N GLY A 369 41.86 1.65 -2.13
CA GLY A 369 40.86 2.10 -1.14
C GLY A 369 39.45 2.29 -1.68
N TYR A 370 39.20 1.94 -2.93
CA TYR A 370 37.85 1.90 -3.49
C TYR A 370 37.15 0.62 -3.06
N LEU A 371 35.91 0.75 -2.63
CA LEU A 371 35.05 -0.40 -2.42
C LEU A 371 34.58 -0.91 -3.78
N GLY A 372 35.25 -1.94 -4.30
CA GLY A 372 34.78 -2.72 -5.42
C GLY A 372 33.65 -3.62 -4.91
N VAL A 373 32.42 -3.38 -5.35
CA VAL A 373 31.30 -4.26 -4.97
C VAL A 373 31.29 -5.43 -5.92
N SER A 374 31.72 -6.59 -5.45
CA SER A 374 31.72 -7.85 -6.24
C SER A 374 30.32 -8.47 -6.31
N THR A 375 29.43 -8.15 -5.37
CA THR A 375 28.06 -8.64 -5.33
C THR A 375 27.10 -7.53 -4.97
N TYR A 376 26.06 -7.37 -5.79
CA TYR A 376 24.96 -6.48 -5.49
C TYR A 376 23.90 -7.24 -4.69
N ASN A 377 23.46 -6.67 -3.59
CA ASN A 377 22.31 -7.17 -2.85
C ASN A 377 21.34 -6.02 -2.61
N PHE A 378 20.17 -6.08 -3.22
CA PHE A 378 19.14 -5.04 -3.12
C PHE A 378 18.77 -4.74 -1.66
N TRP A 379 18.60 -5.76 -0.84
CA TRP A 379 18.22 -5.61 0.55
C TRP A 379 19.34 -5.03 1.40
N LYS A 380 20.59 -5.41 1.14
CA LYS A 380 21.76 -4.77 1.78
C LYS A 380 21.89 -3.31 1.37
N SER A 381 21.65 -2.99 0.10
CA SER A 381 21.66 -1.61 -0.38
C SER A 381 20.59 -0.74 0.29
N LEU A 382 19.38 -1.27 0.46
CA LEU A 382 18.33 -0.60 1.23
C LEU A 382 18.72 -0.43 2.70
N LYS A 383 19.38 -1.43 3.31
CA LYS A 383 19.85 -1.35 4.70
C LYS A 383 20.85 -0.22 4.93
N ARG A 384 21.65 0.18 3.95
CA ARG A 384 22.55 1.34 4.05
C ARG A 384 21.83 2.67 4.31
N PHE A 385 20.58 2.77 3.86
CA PHE A 385 19.70 3.92 4.12
C PHE A 385 18.91 3.80 5.43
N GLN A 386 19.05 2.68 6.14
CA GLN A 386 18.47 2.58 7.47
C GLN A 386 19.22 3.49 8.45
N ILE A 387 18.51 3.85 9.51
CA ILE A 387 19.09 4.53 10.66
C ILE A 387 20.17 3.60 11.22
N ASN A 388 21.43 3.96 11.01
CA ASN A 388 22.55 3.14 11.47
C ASN A 388 23.17 3.73 12.74
N ALA A 389 23.49 2.86 13.70
CA ALA A 389 24.08 3.23 14.97
C ALA A 389 25.43 3.98 14.85
N ASN A 390 26.14 3.73 13.75
CA ASN A 390 27.41 4.37 13.47
C ASN A 390 27.20 5.56 12.54
N ALA A 391 27.28 6.78 13.07
CA ALA A 391 27.17 8.01 12.27
C ALA A 391 28.17 8.07 11.09
N SER A 392 29.24 7.26 11.14
CA SER A 392 30.22 7.12 10.06
C SER A 392 29.75 6.28 8.87
N GLU A 393 28.65 5.53 8.99
CA GLU A 393 28.16 4.63 7.94
C GLU A 393 27.01 5.24 7.13
N SER A 394 26.39 6.30 7.60
CA SER A 394 25.30 7.00 6.91
C SER A 394 25.78 8.31 6.30
N PRO A 395 25.34 8.67 5.09
CA PRO A 395 25.61 9.98 4.50
C PRO A 395 24.84 11.11 5.22
N PHE A 396 24.03 10.78 6.20
CA PHE A 396 23.20 11.70 6.97
C PHE A 396 23.41 11.52 8.46
N GLN A 397 23.41 12.62 9.21
CA GLN A 397 23.39 12.58 10.66
C GLN A 397 21.94 12.61 11.15
N TYR A 398 21.57 11.61 11.92
CA TYR A 398 20.26 11.51 12.55
C TYR A 398 20.28 12.21 13.91
N LYS A 399 19.19 12.90 14.22
CA LYS A 399 18.92 13.43 15.56
C LYS A 399 17.62 12.85 16.10
N ALA A 400 17.53 12.74 17.42
CA ALA A 400 16.29 12.32 18.07
C ALA A 400 15.19 13.35 17.77
N ALA A 401 14.06 12.86 17.27
CA ALA A 401 12.90 13.70 17.00
C ALA A 401 11.90 13.65 18.17
N GLY A 402 11.10 14.69 18.29
CA GLY A 402 9.98 14.76 19.21
C GLY A 402 8.77 13.93 18.73
N LYS A 403 7.71 13.99 19.52
CA LYS A 403 6.41 13.41 19.15
C LYS A 403 5.88 14.10 17.89
N ARG A 404 5.40 13.30 16.93
CA ARG A 404 4.81 13.82 15.69
C ARG A 404 3.37 13.35 15.56
N LYS A 405 2.46 14.29 15.32
CA LYS A 405 1.07 14.03 15.03
C LYS A 405 0.84 14.11 13.52
N VAL A 406 0.19 13.10 12.96
CA VAL A 406 -0.06 12.97 11.52
C VAL A 406 -1.54 12.63 11.34
N ASP A 407 -2.21 13.28 10.40
CA ASP A 407 -3.58 12.94 10.04
C ASP A 407 -3.65 11.57 9.36
N LEU A 408 -4.77 10.87 9.52
CA LEU A 408 -5.04 9.66 8.75
C LEU A 408 -5.42 10.03 7.31
N PRO A 409 -5.19 9.13 6.34
CA PRO A 409 -5.48 9.40 4.93
C PRO A 409 -6.99 9.35 4.65
N THR A 410 -7.71 10.36 5.13
CA THR A 410 -9.17 10.49 4.99
C THR A 410 -9.57 10.52 3.51
N ARG A 411 -10.62 9.78 3.17
CA ARG A 411 -11.11 9.65 1.79
C ARG A 411 -12.63 9.48 1.72
N LEU A 412 -13.22 10.03 0.67
CA LEU A 412 -14.59 9.78 0.26
C LEU A 412 -14.63 8.56 -0.66
N ARG A 413 -15.57 7.67 -0.43
CA ARG A 413 -15.88 6.53 -1.31
C ARG A 413 -17.32 6.65 -1.79
N LEU A 414 -17.52 6.47 -3.08
CA LEU A 414 -18.83 6.39 -3.73
C LEU A 414 -18.94 5.04 -4.42
N GLY A 415 -20.10 4.41 -4.35
CA GLY A 415 -20.29 3.11 -4.97
C GLY A 415 -21.70 2.90 -5.48
N ALA A 416 -21.80 2.15 -6.57
CA ALA A 416 -23.06 1.70 -7.12
C ALA A 416 -22.95 0.23 -7.54
N ALA A 417 -24.00 -0.55 -7.32
CA ALA A 417 -24.05 -1.93 -7.74
C ALA A 417 -25.46 -2.37 -8.08
N THR A 418 -25.57 -3.38 -8.93
CA THR A 418 -26.86 -4.02 -9.24
C THR A 418 -26.67 -5.44 -9.75
N ASP A 419 -27.67 -6.29 -9.54
CA ASP A 419 -27.75 -7.60 -10.17
C ASP A 419 -28.45 -7.50 -11.53
N LEU A 420 -27.81 -8.05 -12.56
CA LEU A 420 -28.34 -8.19 -13.90
C LEU A 420 -28.77 -9.64 -14.15
N GLY A 421 -30.04 -9.91 -13.92
CA GLY A 421 -30.57 -11.27 -13.84
C GLY A 421 -29.98 -12.04 -12.65
N GLU A 422 -29.97 -13.36 -12.75
CA GLU A 422 -29.48 -14.24 -11.68
C GLU A 422 -27.96 -14.47 -11.72
N LYS A 423 -27.35 -14.26 -12.89
CA LYS A 423 -25.96 -14.68 -13.16
C LYS A 423 -24.92 -13.58 -13.04
N PHE A 424 -25.31 -12.33 -13.10
CA PHE A 424 -24.35 -11.25 -13.12
C PHE A 424 -24.59 -10.23 -12.02
N THR A 425 -23.54 -9.86 -11.32
CA THR A 425 -23.51 -8.69 -10.42
C THR A 425 -22.54 -7.69 -11.00
N VAL A 426 -22.95 -6.46 -11.25
CA VAL A 426 -22.09 -5.37 -11.73
C VAL A 426 -21.95 -4.33 -10.65
N ALA A 427 -20.77 -3.73 -10.54
CA ALA A 427 -20.48 -2.68 -9.56
C ALA A 427 -19.48 -1.67 -10.12
N ALA A 428 -19.58 -0.45 -9.61
CA ALA A 428 -18.61 0.62 -9.86
C ALA A 428 -18.37 1.40 -8.58
N ASP A 429 -17.11 1.78 -8.35
CA ASP A 429 -16.66 2.57 -7.20
C ASP A 429 -15.79 3.74 -7.65
N ALA A 430 -15.85 4.83 -6.87
CA ALA A 430 -14.89 5.92 -6.94
C ALA A 430 -14.38 6.24 -5.53
N MET A 431 -13.08 6.45 -5.42
CA MET A 431 -12.42 6.88 -4.19
C MET A 431 -11.68 8.20 -4.41
N LEU A 432 -11.92 9.16 -3.51
CA LEU A 432 -11.37 10.52 -3.60
C LEU A 432 -10.61 10.83 -2.29
N PRO A 433 -9.29 10.98 -2.34
CA PRO A 433 -8.52 11.38 -1.17
C PRO A 433 -8.73 12.86 -0.87
N PHE A 434 -8.80 13.23 0.41
CA PHE A 434 -8.83 14.63 0.82
C PHE A 434 -7.43 15.24 0.89
N ASP A 435 -6.44 14.47 1.36
CA ASP A 435 -5.04 14.87 1.33
C ASP A 435 -4.21 13.84 0.57
N LYS A 436 -3.53 14.30 -0.48
CA LYS A 436 -2.73 13.46 -1.39
C LYS A 436 -1.30 13.25 -0.93
N GLU A 437 -0.87 13.99 0.09
CA GLU A 437 0.52 14.03 0.54
C GLU A 437 0.80 13.08 1.72
N LEU A 438 -0.22 12.60 2.39
CA LEU A 438 -0.09 11.72 3.53
C LEU A 438 0.39 10.32 3.12
N ALA A 439 1.23 9.72 3.96
CA ALA A 439 1.60 8.32 3.81
C ALA A 439 0.34 7.43 3.86
N GLY A 440 0.19 6.56 2.87
CA GLY A 440 -1.02 5.73 2.74
C GLY A 440 -2.21 6.43 2.06
N SER A 441 -2.05 7.68 1.63
CA SER A 441 -3.07 8.38 0.84
C SER A 441 -2.93 8.12 -0.66
N TYR A 442 -4.01 8.40 -1.38
CA TYR A 442 -4.02 8.39 -2.85
C TYR A 442 -3.51 9.71 -3.39
N ARG A 443 -2.72 9.66 -4.45
CA ARG A 443 -2.28 10.88 -5.13
C ARG A 443 -3.34 11.46 -6.08
N SER A 444 -4.39 10.70 -6.40
CA SER A 444 -5.53 11.12 -7.21
C SER A 444 -6.75 10.24 -6.94
N ALA A 445 -7.88 10.55 -7.55
CA ALA A 445 -9.05 9.68 -7.51
C ALA A 445 -8.74 8.28 -8.06
N LEU A 446 -9.32 7.25 -7.45
CA LEU A 446 -9.38 5.89 -7.98
C LEU A 446 -10.80 5.61 -8.44
N VAL A 447 -10.92 5.02 -9.61
CA VAL A 447 -12.18 4.50 -10.11
C VAL A 447 -12.02 3.04 -10.52
N GLY A 448 -13.04 2.26 -10.28
CA GLY A 448 -13.08 0.87 -10.68
C GLY A 448 -14.50 0.43 -11.01
N ALA A 449 -14.61 -0.44 -11.99
CA ALA A 449 -15.88 -1.07 -12.34
C ALA A 449 -15.62 -2.55 -12.66
N GLY A 450 -16.58 -3.40 -12.32
CA GLY A 450 -16.39 -4.81 -12.57
C GLY A 450 -17.70 -5.60 -12.53
N VAL A 451 -17.56 -6.84 -12.94
CA VAL A 451 -18.63 -7.81 -13.02
C VAL A 451 -18.23 -9.10 -12.32
N THR A 452 -19.17 -9.70 -11.62
CA THR A 452 -19.07 -11.07 -11.13
C THR A 452 -20.06 -11.92 -11.93
N TYR A 453 -19.55 -12.98 -12.55
CA TYR A 453 -20.32 -14.00 -13.23
C TYR A 453 -20.48 -15.23 -12.31
N LYS A 454 -21.70 -15.53 -11.92
CA LYS A 454 -22.07 -16.72 -11.16
C LYS A 454 -22.14 -17.93 -12.11
N ALA A 455 -20.98 -18.51 -12.44
CA ALA A 455 -20.84 -19.57 -13.44
C ALA A 455 -21.56 -20.85 -13.00
N LYS A 456 -21.50 -21.14 -11.71
CA LYS A 456 -22.22 -22.20 -10.99
C LYS A 456 -22.66 -21.64 -9.63
N SER A 457 -23.57 -22.33 -8.96
CA SER A 457 -23.97 -21.96 -7.59
C SER A 457 -22.79 -21.93 -6.60
N TRP A 458 -21.75 -22.71 -6.86
CA TRP A 458 -20.54 -22.82 -6.03
C TRP A 458 -19.31 -22.08 -6.60
N LEU A 459 -19.36 -21.57 -7.85
CA LEU A 459 -18.22 -20.93 -8.53
C LEU A 459 -18.61 -19.59 -9.12
N HIS A 460 -17.99 -18.52 -8.61
CA HIS A 460 -18.11 -17.17 -9.14
C HIS A 460 -16.79 -16.69 -9.70
N LEU A 461 -16.83 -16.07 -10.89
CA LEU A 461 -15.70 -15.47 -11.57
C LEU A 461 -15.91 -13.97 -11.64
N SER A 462 -14.87 -13.21 -11.33
CA SER A 462 -14.94 -11.75 -11.32
C SER A 462 -13.86 -11.15 -12.20
N THR A 463 -14.20 -10.10 -12.93
CA THR A 463 -13.26 -9.27 -13.70
C THR A 463 -13.76 -7.84 -13.75
N GLY A 464 -12.94 -6.93 -14.28
CA GLY A 464 -13.31 -5.52 -14.36
C GLY A 464 -12.20 -4.68 -14.97
N LEU A 465 -12.31 -3.39 -14.75
CA LEU A 465 -11.27 -2.42 -15.05
C LEU A 465 -11.11 -1.49 -13.86
N SER A 466 -9.92 -1.12 -13.54
CA SER A 466 -9.66 -0.05 -12.60
C SER A 466 -8.54 0.84 -13.10
N GLY A 467 -8.63 2.10 -12.71
CA GLY A 467 -7.63 3.08 -13.06
C GLY A 467 -7.70 4.22 -12.07
N GLY A 468 -6.65 4.96 -11.94
CA GLY A 468 -6.65 5.97 -10.92
C GLY A 468 -5.64 5.73 -9.80
N GLY A 469 -5.44 6.74 -8.95
CA GLY A 469 -4.72 6.68 -7.70
C GLY A 469 -3.21 6.48 -7.75
N GLY A 470 -2.62 6.20 -8.89
CA GLY A 470 -1.17 6.01 -9.03
C GLY A 470 -0.74 4.78 -9.77
N TYR A 471 -1.70 3.95 -10.10
CA TYR A 471 -1.49 2.80 -10.96
C TYR A 471 -1.99 3.14 -12.36
N GLY A 472 -1.47 2.51 -13.38
CA GLY A 472 -2.06 2.56 -14.70
C GLY A 472 -3.45 1.91 -14.72
N ALA A 473 -4.01 1.74 -15.91
CA ALA A 473 -5.17 0.87 -16.07
C ALA A 473 -4.79 -0.56 -15.70
N SER A 474 -5.67 -1.26 -14.99
CA SER A 474 -5.45 -2.63 -14.56
C SER A 474 -6.66 -3.50 -14.86
N LEU A 475 -6.40 -4.77 -15.21
CA LEU A 475 -7.38 -5.80 -15.52
C LEU A 475 -7.42 -6.83 -14.39
N PRO A 476 -8.32 -6.67 -13.41
CA PRO A 476 -8.44 -7.61 -12.30
C PRO A 476 -9.07 -8.93 -12.72
N LEU A 477 -8.74 -9.97 -11.97
CA LEU A 477 -9.33 -11.28 -12.09
C LEU A 477 -9.54 -11.87 -10.69
N GLY A 478 -10.69 -12.50 -10.46
CA GLY A 478 -11.00 -13.15 -9.19
C GLY A 478 -11.76 -14.45 -9.38
N ILE A 479 -11.49 -15.41 -8.51
CA ILE A 479 -12.19 -16.69 -8.43
C ILE A 479 -12.68 -16.84 -6.99
N THR A 480 -13.98 -17.11 -6.83
CA THR A 480 -14.64 -17.29 -5.53
C THR A 480 -15.40 -18.60 -5.51
N PHE A 481 -15.15 -19.39 -4.50
CA PHE A 481 -15.89 -20.59 -4.18
C PHE A 481 -16.92 -20.26 -3.10
N VAL A 482 -18.16 -20.61 -3.35
CA VAL A 482 -19.29 -20.24 -2.49
C VAL A 482 -20.10 -21.49 -2.13
N SER A 483 -20.51 -21.59 -0.89
CA SER A 483 -21.56 -22.50 -0.45
C SER A 483 -22.48 -21.78 0.53
N ARG A 484 -23.49 -22.44 1.04
CA ARG A 484 -24.45 -21.88 2.01
C ARG A 484 -23.74 -21.28 3.24
N SER A 485 -22.72 -21.96 3.76
CA SER A 485 -22.03 -21.59 5.00
C SER A 485 -20.57 -21.19 4.81
N TYR A 486 -20.07 -21.20 3.58
CA TYR A 486 -18.66 -20.97 3.30
C TYR A 486 -18.47 -20.09 2.06
N GLU A 487 -17.46 -19.25 2.12
CA GLU A 487 -16.96 -18.49 0.98
C GLU A 487 -15.45 -18.39 1.08
N GLY A 488 -14.76 -18.66 -0.03
CA GLY A 488 -13.32 -18.53 -0.10
C GLY A 488 -12.87 -18.29 -1.52
N GLY A 489 -11.70 -17.69 -1.69
CA GLY A 489 -11.19 -17.43 -3.02
C GLY A 489 -9.93 -16.62 -3.05
N PHE A 490 -9.55 -16.25 -4.25
CA PHE A 490 -8.38 -15.43 -4.51
C PHE A 490 -8.63 -14.49 -5.70
N ALA A 491 -7.86 -13.43 -5.74
CA ALA A 491 -7.92 -12.45 -6.82
C ALA A 491 -6.56 -11.78 -7.04
N THR A 492 -6.40 -11.23 -8.23
CA THR A 492 -5.35 -10.27 -8.56
C THR A 492 -5.98 -8.96 -9.04
N ARG A 493 -5.31 -7.86 -8.83
CA ARG A 493 -5.72 -6.55 -9.36
C ARG A 493 -5.41 -6.38 -10.83
N ASP A 494 -4.34 -7.02 -11.28
CA ASP A 494 -3.92 -6.92 -12.67
C ASP A 494 -3.34 -8.24 -13.13
N ILE A 495 -4.08 -8.92 -13.99
CA ILE A 495 -3.61 -10.16 -14.59
C ILE A 495 -2.54 -9.87 -15.67
N MET A 496 -2.62 -8.72 -16.32
CA MET A 496 -1.64 -8.33 -17.35
C MET A 496 -0.26 -8.05 -16.77
N GLY A 497 -0.18 -7.61 -15.51
CA GLY A 497 1.09 -7.38 -14.81
C GLY A 497 1.93 -8.65 -14.64
N TYR A 498 1.32 -9.83 -14.70
CA TYR A 498 2.05 -11.11 -14.66
C TYR A 498 2.66 -11.51 -16.02
N PHE A 499 2.16 -10.96 -17.10
CA PHE A 499 2.60 -11.31 -18.47
C PHE A 499 3.36 -10.15 -19.14
N GLY A 500 3.06 -8.90 -18.78
CA GLY A 500 3.72 -7.72 -19.32
C GLY A 500 5.11 -7.47 -18.71
N GLU A 501 6.03 -6.92 -19.49
CA GLU A 501 7.35 -6.49 -19.01
C GLU A 501 7.35 -5.06 -18.46
N SER A 502 6.54 -4.18 -19.04
CA SER A 502 6.45 -2.78 -18.64
C SER A 502 5.34 -2.54 -17.62
N ASN A 503 5.56 -1.60 -16.70
CA ASN A 503 4.58 -1.20 -15.68
C ASN A 503 4.00 -2.38 -14.86
N PRO A 504 4.83 -3.26 -14.30
CA PRO A 504 4.34 -4.44 -13.59
C PRO A 504 3.47 -4.05 -12.41
N TYR A 505 2.32 -4.72 -12.30
CA TYR A 505 1.45 -4.65 -11.15
C TYR A 505 1.17 -6.07 -10.65
N LEU A 506 2.03 -6.54 -9.77
CA LEU A 506 1.91 -7.86 -9.16
C LEU A 506 1.05 -7.74 -7.91
N SER A 507 -0.02 -8.52 -7.82
CA SER A 507 -0.86 -8.52 -6.63
C SER A 507 -1.54 -9.87 -6.43
N PHE A 508 -1.63 -10.26 -5.18
CA PHE A 508 -2.37 -11.43 -4.73
C PHE A 508 -3.24 -11.07 -3.54
N VAL A 509 -4.48 -11.53 -3.57
CA VAL A 509 -5.42 -11.40 -2.44
C VAL A 509 -6.09 -12.74 -2.27
N GLY A 510 -6.13 -13.26 -1.05
CA GLY A 510 -6.76 -14.53 -0.74
C GLY A 510 -7.44 -14.52 0.62
N GLY A 511 -8.54 -15.25 0.70
CA GLY A 511 -9.26 -15.55 1.93
C GLY A 511 -9.96 -16.90 1.77
N PHE A 512 -9.59 -17.87 2.58
CA PHE A 512 -10.07 -19.24 2.42
C PHE A 512 -10.90 -19.73 3.60
N LEU A 513 -11.00 -18.96 4.68
CA LEU A 513 -11.69 -19.37 5.89
C LEU A 513 -12.76 -18.33 6.29
N ARG A 514 -13.67 -18.05 5.36
CA ARG A 514 -14.83 -17.21 5.60
C ARG A 514 -16.08 -18.07 5.74
N PHE A 515 -16.79 -17.89 6.84
CA PHE A 515 -17.98 -18.67 7.17
C PHE A 515 -19.19 -17.79 7.42
N LYS A 516 -20.35 -18.28 7.01
CA LYS A 516 -21.66 -17.62 7.11
C LYS A 516 -22.64 -18.55 7.84
N LEU A 517 -23.24 -18.07 8.91
CA LEU A 517 -24.18 -18.83 9.72
C LEU A 517 -25.55 -18.14 9.76
N GLY A 518 -26.59 -18.94 9.85
CA GLY A 518 -27.98 -18.46 9.92
C GLY A 518 -28.54 -17.99 8.59
N VAL A 519 -27.99 -18.47 7.47
CA VAL A 519 -28.54 -18.21 6.12
C VAL A 519 -29.84 -18.99 5.96
N PRO A 520 -30.98 -18.37 5.55
CA PRO A 520 -32.25 -19.05 5.29
C PRO A 520 -32.14 -20.10 4.18
N GLU A 521 -33.01 -21.12 4.22
CA GLU A 521 -33.00 -22.19 3.21
C GLU A 521 -33.42 -21.73 1.82
N ASN A 522 -34.19 -20.64 1.73
CA ASN A 522 -34.82 -20.19 0.48
C ASN A 522 -33.98 -19.21 -0.36
N ASP A 523 -32.75 -18.91 0.03
CA ASP A 523 -31.87 -17.93 -0.66
C ASP A 523 -30.77 -18.59 -1.54
N MET A 524 -31.06 -19.78 -2.10
CA MET A 524 -30.17 -20.45 -3.06
C MET A 524 -30.70 -20.39 -4.49
#